data_fa571861d27d8824a1461178e63dcdf5
#
_entry.id   fa571861d27d8824a1461178e63dcdf5
#
_cell.length_a   1.000
_cell.length_b   1.000
_cell.length_c   1.000
_cell.angle_alpha   90.00
_cell.angle_beta   90.00
_cell.angle_gamma   90.00
#
_symmetry.space_group_name_H-M   'P 1'
#
loop_
_entity.id
_entity.type
_entity.pdbx_description
1 polymer ?
#
loop_
_entity_poly.entity_id
_entity_poly.type
_entity_poly.pdbx_seq_one_letter_code
_entity_poly.pdbx_strand_id
1 'polypeptide(L)'
;MKSKRLIILSLVLFFYTISNAQKNQTSKTKKPNFLFVLVDDQPFDAVGYSGRYPFLKTPNIDWLNEEGANLENFFVTQSICSPSRASFLTGTYPHIHGVNQNNRHVDPKWDEFEPYSSHLQNAGYETAHVGKIHMAHLKGEDHIRPGFDYWFSFIGQGEYFDPQVNENGKEYKEQGYITDILTEKAISWLKEQRDENKPFSLNLWHKAVHQPHLPAPRHSDLYIEEQLPTPPHDTHKETFKGKPEWQRKKTFGFDWRKNLPIPLELPQMEWPINYDRNMDLLRCLSAIDESLGKVIKVLEEMGELDNTVIIYSSDNGYFMGEHTFLDKRLAYENSMRVPMLIRYPDLIKKKTKIKEQCLNIDLAPTILYLAGVEKPAYMQGESMLGLLKGGNDQNWRESILFEYFQDSYWPYAGPSQIAVRTERYKLVDAFLANDIDELYDLKNDPGEMINLINEPDYDTIEQWLRDEATKLKVQYRYNPNRDWWLKEVLKSKRKL
;
A
#
# COMPACT_ATOMS: atom_id res chain seq x y z
N MET A 1 -25.42 -57.44 48.93
CA MET A 1 -24.20 -56.64 48.67
C MET A 1 -23.88 -56.48 47.21
N LYS A 2 -24.43 -57.22 46.25
CA LYS A 2 -24.10 -57.09 44.80
C LYS A 2 -24.85 -55.96 44.05
N SER A 3 -25.99 -55.48 44.53
CA SER A 3 -26.78 -54.43 43.86
C SER A 3 -26.29 -53.01 44.11
N LYS A 4 -25.64 -52.70 45.24
CA LYS A 4 -25.11 -51.35 45.52
C LYS A 4 -23.85 -50.99 44.75
N ARG A 5 -23.04 -51.98 44.27
CA ARG A 5 -21.86 -51.76 43.49
C ARG A 5 -22.17 -51.41 42.03
N LEU A 6 -23.28 -51.92 41.48
CA LEU A 6 -23.68 -51.63 40.09
C LEU A 6 -24.22 -50.21 39.91
N ILE A 7 -24.91 -49.67 40.91
CA ILE A 7 -25.47 -48.28 40.85
C ILE A 7 -24.38 -47.22 40.95
N ILE A 8 -23.31 -47.49 41.75
CA ILE A 8 -22.18 -46.55 41.87
C ILE A 8 -21.35 -46.52 40.57
N LEU A 9 -21.19 -47.65 39.85
CA LEU A 9 -20.45 -47.71 38.59
C LEU A 9 -21.25 -46.99 37.48
N SER A 10 -22.57 -47.06 37.44
CA SER A 10 -23.40 -46.35 36.46
C SER A 10 -23.42 -44.84 36.68
N LEU A 11 -23.40 -44.38 37.94
CA LEU A 11 -23.29 -42.95 38.27
C LEU A 11 -21.92 -42.35 37.90
N VAL A 12 -20.83 -43.06 38.11
CA VAL A 12 -19.48 -42.61 37.75
C VAL A 12 -19.30 -42.54 36.22
N LEU A 13 -19.84 -43.49 35.46
CA LEU A 13 -19.83 -43.46 34.00
C LEU A 13 -20.72 -42.33 33.44
N PHE A 14 -21.83 -42.02 34.09
CA PHE A 14 -22.72 -40.91 33.67
C PHE A 14 -22.06 -39.55 33.92
N PHE A 15 -21.37 -39.36 35.03
CA PHE A 15 -20.58 -38.14 35.28
C PHE A 15 -19.36 -38.00 34.35
N TYR A 16 -18.72 -39.11 33.95
CA TYR A 16 -17.60 -39.11 33.01
C TYR A 16 -18.03 -38.78 31.59
N THR A 17 -19.24 -39.20 31.16
CA THR A 17 -19.81 -38.85 29.85
C THR A 17 -20.30 -37.39 29.81
N ILE A 18 -20.84 -36.86 30.90
CA ILE A 18 -21.23 -35.43 30.97
C ILE A 18 -19.99 -34.53 30.98
N SER A 19 -18.93 -34.92 31.70
CA SER A 19 -17.66 -34.17 31.75
C SER A 19 -16.93 -34.16 30.40
N ASN A 20 -17.05 -35.22 29.58
CA ASN A 20 -16.48 -35.25 28.24
C ASN A 20 -17.40 -34.62 27.18
N ALA A 21 -18.72 -34.55 27.37
CA ALA A 21 -19.63 -33.85 26.50
C ALA A 21 -19.48 -32.30 26.61
N GLN A 22 -19.07 -31.79 27.77
CA GLN A 22 -18.76 -30.38 27.96
C GLN A 22 -17.40 -29.93 27.40
N LYS A 23 -16.48 -30.89 27.10
CA LYS A 23 -15.18 -30.57 26.50
C LYS A 23 -15.21 -30.49 24.96
N ASN A 24 -16.33 -30.83 24.30
CA ASN A 24 -16.47 -30.75 22.87
C ASN A 24 -17.44 -29.63 22.42
N GLN A 25 -17.63 -28.60 23.23
CA GLN A 25 -17.98 -27.34 22.62
C GLN A 25 -16.72 -26.82 21.91
N THR A 26 -16.62 -27.09 20.63
CA THR A 26 -15.78 -26.31 19.73
C THR A 26 -16.16 -24.87 19.97
N SER A 27 -15.34 -24.11 20.70
CA SER A 27 -15.46 -22.68 20.73
C SER A 27 -15.44 -22.26 19.26
N LYS A 28 -16.56 -21.76 18.74
CA LYS A 28 -16.52 -21.08 17.45
C LYS A 28 -15.45 -20.01 17.62
N THR A 29 -14.31 -20.18 16.99
CA THR A 29 -13.27 -19.17 16.98
C THR A 29 -13.94 -17.88 16.55
N LYS A 30 -13.85 -16.86 17.39
CA LYS A 30 -14.39 -15.53 17.09
C LYS A 30 -13.80 -15.09 15.76
N LYS A 31 -14.60 -14.60 14.83
CA LYS A 31 -14.07 -14.05 13.57
C LYS A 31 -13.14 -12.89 13.89
N PRO A 32 -11.97 -12.76 13.23
CA PRO A 32 -11.08 -11.65 13.47
C PRO A 32 -11.70 -10.34 12.99
N ASN A 33 -11.39 -9.26 13.68
CA ASN A 33 -11.60 -7.92 13.17
C ASN A 33 -10.44 -7.51 12.25
N PHE A 34 -10.64 -6.48 11.44
CA PHE A 34 -9.63 -5.92 10.57
C PHE A 34 -9.50 -4.40 10.78
N LEU A 35 -8.26 -3.94 10.98
CA LEU A 35 -7.88 -2.54 10.91
C LEU A 35 -6.83 -2.40 9.81
N PHE A 36 -7.16 -1.71 8.73
CA PHE A 36 -6.21 -1.41 7.67
C PHE A 36 -5.86 0.08 7.63
N VAL A 37 -4.66 0.40 8.12
CA VAL A 37 -4.09 1.75 8.08
C VAL A 37 -3.27 1.90 6.80
N LEU A 38 -3.66 2.83 5.93
CA LEU A 38 -2.97 3.12 4.68
C LEU A 38 -2.52 4.58 4.66
N VAL A 39 -1.24 4.77 4.45
CA VAL A 39 -0.58 6.08 4.33
C VAL A 39 -0.45 6.46 2.85
N ASP A 40 -0.37 7.75 2.54
CA ASP A 40 -0.23 8.27 1.19
C ASP A 40 1.21 8.73 0.95
N ASP A 41 1.87 8.16 -0.06
CA ASP A 41 3.24 8.56 -0.46
C ASP A 41 4.33 8.29 0.59
N GLN A 42 4.23 7.26 1.41
CA GLN A 42 5.27 6.95 2.37
C GLN A 42 6.40 6.12 1.73
N PRO A 43 7.67 6.60 1.74
CA PRO A 43 8.82 5.78 1.38
C PRO A 43 8.88 4.53 2.27
N PHE A 44 9.27 3.39 1.68
CA PHE A 44 9.31 2.10 2.41
C PHE A 44 10.25 2.09 3.61
N ASP A 45 11.28 2.94 3.59
CA ASP A 45 12.31 3.07 4.63
C ASP A 45 12.11 4.31 5.54
N ALA A 46 11.05 5.10 5.34
CA ALA A 46 10.69 6.20 6.24
C ALA A 46 9.92 5.69 7.46
N VAL A 47 10.60 4.88 8.27
CA VAL A 47 10.13 4.28 9.53
C VAL A 47 11.30 4.16 10.51
N GLY A 48 11.06 4.26 11.81
CA GLY A 48 12.11 4.25 12.84
C GLY A 48 12.96 2.98 12.79
N TYR A 49 12.32 1.81 12.67
CA TYR A 49 13.01 0.51 12.66
C TYR A 49 13.94 0.30 11.45
N SER A 50 13.83 1.08 10.40
CA SER A 50 14.72 0.99 9.24
C SER A 50 16.11 1.54 9.51
N GLY A 51 16.23 2.53 10.42
CA GLY A 51 17.44 3.27 10.68
C GLY A 51 17.86 4.24 9.58
N ARG A 52 17.08 4.38 8.51
CA ARG A 52 17.37 5.30 7.39
C ARG A 52 17.47 6.76 7.84
N TYR A 53 16.59 7.15 8.74
CA TYR A 53 16.56 8.46 9.39
C TYR A 53 16.73 8.27 10.91
N PRO A 54 17.96 8.33 11.45
CA PRO A 54 18.23 7.96 12.85
C PRO A 54 17.45 8.78 13.90
N PHE A 55 17.03 9.98 13.51
CA PHE A 55 16.23 10.88 14.36
C PHE A 55 14.72 10.59 14.28
N LEU A 56 14.25 9.92 13.23
CA LEU A 56 12.83 9.63 13.05
C LEU A 56 12.32 8.67 14.14
N LYS A 57 11.26 9.08 14.82
CA LYS A 57 10.60 8.28 15.86
C LYS A 57 9.21 7.88 15.41
N THR A 58 9.01 6.57 15.26
CA THR A 58 7.72 5.95 14.92
C THR A 58 7.41 4.80 15.89
N PRO A 59 7.29 5.07 17.21
CA PRO A 59 7.22 4.01 18.22
C PRO A 59 6.04 3.05 18.04
N ASN A 60 4.91 3.50 17.49
CA ASN A 60 3.74 2.65 17.28
C ASN A 60 3.86 1.80 16.02
N ILE A 61 4.45 2.34 14.95
CA ILE A 61 4.80 1.57 13.74
C ILE A 61 5.89 0.56 14.06
N ASP A 62 6.92 0.98 14.83
CA ASP A 62 8.01 0.09 15.28
C ASP A 62 7.45 -1.04 16.16
N TRP A 63 6.45 -0.75 17.00
CA TRP A 63 5.76 -1.76 17.79
C TRP A 63 5.06 -2.80 16.91
N LEU A 64 4.41 -2.40 15.79
CA LEU A 64 3.83 -3.37 14.84
C LEU A 64 4.91 -4.27 14.22
N ASN A 65 6.08 -3.72 13.89
CA ASN A 65 7.22 -4.50 13.39
C ASN A 65 7.71 -5.53 14.41
N GLU A 66 7.71 -5.18 15.71
CA GLU A 66 8.14 -6.08 16.78
C GLU A 66 7.07 -7.13 17.15
N GLU A 67 5.79 -6.77 17.10
CA GLU A 67 4.68 -7.60 17.54
C GLU A 67 4.04 -8.43 16.41
N GLY A 68 4.45 -8.22 15.16
CA GLY A 68 3.86 -8.85 13.98
C GLY A 68 4.88 -9.37 12.97
N ALA A 69 4.46 -9.38 11.72
CA ALA A 69 5.27 -9.68 10.55
C ALA A 69 5.60 -8.42 9.77
N ASN A 70 6.84 -8.34 9.30
CA ASN A 70 7.32 -7.37 8.32
C ASN A 70 7.54 -8.09 6.98
N LEU A 71 6.77 -7.70 5.96
CA LEU A 71 6.93 -8.17 4.60
C LEU A 71 7.96 -7.27 3.92
N GLU A 72 9.24 -7.67 4.00
CA GLU A 72 10.37 -6.84 3.55
C GLU A 72 10.32 -6.52 2.05
N ASN A 73 9.67 -7.35 1.24
CA ASN A 73 9.52 -7.18 -0.21
C ASN A 73 8.03 -7.08 -0.61
N PHE A 74 7.39 -6.01 -0.17
CA PHE A 74 6.02 -5.72 -0.54
C PHE A 74 5.95 -4.56 -1.54
N PHE A 75 5.26 -4.79 -2.66
CA PHE A 75 5.23 -3.87 -3.79
C PHE A 75 3.80 -3.53 -4.20
N VAL A 76 3.65 -2.36 -4.82
CA VAL A 76 2.42 -1.98 -5.49
C VAL A 76 2.49 -2.29 -6.98
N THR A 77 1.37 -2.70 -7.55
CA THR A 77 1.28 -3.04 -8.99
C THR A 77 1.42 -1.82 -9.89
N GLN A 78 1.07 -0.64 -9.38
CA GLN A 78 1.29 0.67 -10.01
C GLN A 78 1.48 1.74 -8.93
N SER A 79 2.55 2.51 -9.03
CA SER A 79 2.92 3.53 -8.02
C SER A 79 2.19 4.86 -8.23
N ILE A 80 0.88 4.83 -8.16
CA ILE A 80 -0.01 6.01 -8.17
C ILE A 80 -1.19 5.74 -7.24
N CYS A 81 -1.63 6.76 -6.50
CA CYS A 81 -2.64 6.64 -5.45
C CYS A 81 -3.91 5.91 -5.90
N SER A 82 -4.66 6.44 -6.89
CA SER A 82 -5.94 5.87 -7.30
C SER A 82 -5.83 4.43 -7.82
N PRO A 83 -4.90 4.10 -8.74
CA PRO A 83 -4.68 2.72 -9.19
C PRO A 83 -4.33 1.76 -8.06
N SER A 84 -3.41 2.15 -7.19
CA SER A 84 -2.97 1.30 -6.08
C SER A 84 -4.09 1.07 -5.05
N ARG A 85 -4.85 2.11 -4.69
CA ARG A 85 -6.00 1.98 -3.78
C ARG A 85 -7.10 1.09 -4.37
N ALA A 86 -7.37 1.21 -5.66
CA ALA A 86 -8.27 0.30 -6.37
C ALA A 86 -7.77 -1.15 -6.34
N SER A 87 -6.46 -1.35 -6.55
CA SER A 87 -5.82 -2.68 -6.47
C SER A 87 -5.91 -3.28 -5.06
N PHE A 88 -5.70 -2.50 -3.99
CA PHE A 88 -5.91 -2.95 -2.61
C PHE A 88 -7.36 -3.40 -2.35
N LEU A 89 -8.33 -2.67 -2.89
CA LEU A 89 -9.75 -3.00 -2.69
C LEU A 89 -10.20 -4.22 -3.48
N THR A 90 -9.79 -4.31 -4.74
CA THR A 90 -10.32 -5.31 -5.70
C THR A 90 -9.47 -6.58 -5.83
N GLY A 91 -8.22 -6.57 -5.34
CA GLY A 91 -7.28 -7.67 -5.55
C GLY A 91 -6.90 -7.89 -7.02
N THR A 92 -7.01 -6.84 -7.86
CA THR A 92 -6.73 -6.92 -9.31
C THR A 92 -5.76 -5.84 -9.78
N TYR A 93 -5.12 -6.08 -10.92
CA TYR A 93 -4.23 -5.13 -11.58
C TYR A 93 -4.99 -3.94 -12.17
N PRO A 94 -4.34 -2.75 -12.32
CA PRO A 94 -4.92 -1.57 -12.95
C PRO A 94 -5.47 -1.79 -14.35
N HIS A 95 -4.82 -2.60 -15.19
CA HIS A 95 -5.33 -2.95 -16.52
C HIS A 95 -6.62 -3.79 -16.50
N ILE A 96 -6.97 -4.38 -15.35
CA ILE A 96 -8.20 -5.15 -15.15
C ILE A 96 -9.30 -4.27 -14.57
N HIS A 97 -9.08 -3.62 -13.42
CA HIS A 97 -10.13 -2.79 -12.79
C HIS A 97 -10.34 -1.44 -13.49
N GLY A 98 -9.45 -1.04 -14.40
CA GLY A 98 -9.61 0.13 -15.28
C GLY A 98 -9.19 1.46 -14.68
N VAL A 99 -8.84 1.53 -13.40
CA VAL A 99 -8.28 2.72 -12.77
C VAL A 99 -6.77 2.68 -12.94
N ASN A 100 -6.25 3.37 -13.94
CA ASN A 100 -4.83 3.35 -14.29
C ASN A 100 -4.13 4.72 -14.16
N GLN A 101 -4.85 5.73 -13.68
CA GLN A 101 -4.39 7.09 -13.47
C GLN A 101 -5.15 7.74 -12.31
N ASN A 102 -4.62 8.85 -11.77
CA ASN A 102 -5.37 9.74 -10.87
C ASN A 102 -6.40 10.55 -11.65
N ASN A 103 -7.40 9.87 -12.17
CA ASN A 103 -8.44 10.47 -12.98
C ASN A 103 -9.72 10.66 -12.15
N ARG A 104 -10.16 11.92 -12.01
CA ARG A 104 -11.36 12.31 -11.26
C ARG A 104 -12.69 11.78 -11.82
N HIS A 105 -12.67 11.02 -12.89
CA HIS A 105 -13.88 10.50 -13.55
C HIS A 105 -13.92 8.97 -13.58
N VAL A 106 -12.92 8.28 -12.99
CA VAL A 106 -12.80 6.84 -13.11
C VAL A 106 -12.81 6.19 -11.72
N ASP A 107 -13.76 5.28 -11.54
CA ASP A 107 -13.81 4.25 -10.50
C ASP A 107 -13.58 2.87 -11.14
N PRO A 108 -13.23 1.85 -10.36
CA PRO A 108 -13.39 0.47 -10.80
C PRO A 108 -14.82 0.20 -11.24
N LYS A 109 -15.00 -0.74 -12.14
CA LYS A 109 -16.32 -1.27 -12.45
C LYS A 109 -16.77 -2.16 -11.29
N TRP A 110 -17.37 -1.57 -10.28
CA TRP A 110 -17.73 -2.21 -9.03
C TRP A 110 -18.65 -3.42 -9.17
N ASP A 111 -19.45 -3.49 -10.22
CA ASP A 111 -20.30 -4.61 -10.60
C ASP A 111 -19.53 -5.81 -11.18
N GLU A 112 -18.32 -5.58 -11.72
CA GLU A 112 -17.42 -6.63 -12.22
C GLU A 112 -16.33 -6.99 -11.18
N PHE A 113 -15.89 -6.00 -10.37
CA PHE A 113 -14.76 -6.08 -9.45
C PHE A 113 -15.16 -5.52 -8.08
N GLU A 114 -16.02 -6.23 -7.36
CA GLU A 114 -16.45 -5.82 -6.03
C GLU A 114 -15.24 -5.68 -5.07
N PRO A 115 -15.20 -4.68 -4.21
CA PRO A 115 -14.15 -4.55 -3.21
C PRO A 115 -14.27 -5.65 -2.15
N TYR A 116 -13.14 -6.03 -1.52
CA TYR A 116 -13.16 -7.04 -0.46
C TYR A 116 -14.13 -6.68 0.67
N SER A 117 -14.38 -5.41 0.92
CA SER A 117 -15.33 -4.91 1.92
C SER A 117 -16.78 -5.37 1.64
N SER A 118 -17.23 -5.42 0.38
CA SER A 118 -18.54 -5.97 0.03
C SER A 118 -18.66 -7.45 0.40
N HIS A 119 -17.62 -8.23 0.16
CA HIS A 119 -17.60 -9.65 0.52
C HIS A 119 -17.58 -9.85 2.04
N LEU A 120 -16.87 -8.98 2.78
CA LEU A 120 -16.90 -8.99 4.25
C LEU A 120 -18.29 -8.61 4.78
N GLN A 121 -18.92 -7.58 4.23
CA GLN A 121 -20.28 -7.16 4.60
C GLN A 121 -21.28 -8.31 4.39
N ASN A 122 -21.22 -8.99 3.24
CA ASN A 122 -22.02 -10.18 2.96
C ASN A 122 -21.73 -11.34 3.92
N ALA A 123 -20.53 -11.41 4.48
CA ALA A 123 -20.15 -12.40 5.49
C ALA A 123 -20.51 -11.98 6.93
N GLY A 124 -21.23 -10.86 7.10
CA GLY A 124 -21.74 -10.38 8.38
C GLY A 124 -20.77 -9.49 9.17
N TYR A 125 -19.76 -8.95 8.53
CA TYR A 125 -18.94 -7.88 9.11
C TYR A 125 -19.67 -6.55 9.05
N GLU A 126 -19.37 -5.67 9.98
CA GLU A 126 -19.67 -4.26 9.85
C GLU A 126 -18.44 -3.54 9.31
N THR A 127 -18.63 -2.73 8.28
CA THR A 127 -17.55 -2.21 7.45
C THR A 127 -17.52 -0.69 7.49
N ALA A 128 -16.33 -0.11 7.64
CA ALA A 128 -16.14 1.33 7.64
C ALA A 128 -14.98 1.76 6.75
N HIS A 129 -15.16 2.90 6.08
CA HIS A 129 -14.08 3.62 5.42
C HIS A 129 -13.96 5.01 6.02
N VAL A 130 -12.77 5.34 6.51
CA VAL A 130 -12.42 6.64 7.07
C VAL A 130 -11.17 7.14 6.38
N GLY A 131 -11.30 8.12 5.49
CA GLY A 131 -10.18 8.78 4.85
C GLY A 131 -10.20 8.87 3.34
N LYS A 132 -9.03 8.89 2.73
CA LYS A 132 -8.81 9.13 1.32
C LYS A 132 -9.20 7.95 0.46
N ILE A 133 -10.04 8.17 -0.54
CA ILE A 133 -10.34 7.20 -1.59
C ILE A 133 -9.66 7.55 -2.92
N HIS A 134 -9.69 8.80 -3.31
CA HIS A 134 -9.04 9.41 -4.48
C HIS A 134 -9.42 8.83 -5.85
N MET A 135 -10.52 8.10 -5.93
CA MET A 135 -11.11 7.64 -7.20
C MET A 135 -12.35 8.46 -7.46
N ALA A 136 -12.77 8.62 -8.69
CA ALA A 136 -13.85 9.45 -9.19
C ALA A 136 -14.38 10.55 -8.20
N HIS A 137 -14.39 11.80 -8.63
CA HIS A 137 -14.79 12.93 -7.77
C HIS A 137 -16.32 13.04 -7.72
N LEU A 138 -16.97 12.06 -7.12
CA LEU A 138 -18.41 12.02 -6.92
C LEU A 138 -18.81 12.81 -5.67
N LYS A 139 -20.08 13.18 -5.55
CA LYS A 139 -20.61 14.01 -4.47
C LYS A 139 -21.81 13.36 -3.80
N GLY A 140 -22.15 13.86 -2.62
CA GLY A 140 -23.30 13.36 -1.88
C GLY A 140 -23.23 11.85 -1.65
N GLU A 141 -24.33 11.16 -1.81
CA GLU A 141 -24.44 9.70 -1.64
C GLU A 141 -23.63 8.94 -2.69
N ASP A 142 -23.48 9.47 -3.90
CA ASP A 142 -22.67 8.86 -4.97
C ASP A 142 -21.17 8.80 -4.60
N HIS A 143 -20.73 9.57 -3.60
CA HIS A 143 -19.36 9.50 -3.10
C HIS A 143 -19.08 8.21 -2.30
N ILE A 144 -20.11 7.55 -1.76
CA ILE A 144 -19.99 6.32 -1.00
C ILE A 144 -19.65 5.16 -1.95
N ARG A 145 -18.58 4.43 -1.65
CA ARG A 145 -18.22 3.24 -2.43
C ARG A 145 -18.90 1.99 -1.87
N PRO A 146 -19.15 0.96 -2.70
CA PRO A 146 -19.85 -0.25 -2.26
C PRO A 146 -19.08 -0.98 -1.15
N GLY A 147 -19.81 -1.68 -0.29
CA GLY A 147 -19.25 -2.52 0.75
C GLY A 147 -18.85 -1.78 2.03
N PHE A 148 -19.40 -0.58 2.28
CA PHE A 148 -19.18 0.16 3.52
C PHE A 148 -20.50 0.59 4.16
N ASP A 149 -20.68 0.24 5.45
CA ASP A 149 -21.81 0.62 6.29
C ASP A 149 -21.62 2.03 6.86
N TYR A 150 -20.37 2.42 7.12
CA TYR A 150 -19.98 3.77 7.53
C TYR A 150 -18.97 4.36 6.58
N TRP A 151 -19.19 5.60 6.19
CA TRP A 151 -18.37 6.32 5.22
C TRP A 151 -17.99 7.71 5.72
N PHE A 152 -16.70 7.97 5.87
CA PHE A 152 -16.15 9.31 6.10
C PHE A 152 -14.98 9.54 5.17
N SER A 153 -15.10 10.44 4.21
CA SER A 153 -14.09 10.66 3.18
C SER A 153 -14.08 12.11 2.68
N PHE A 154 -13.24 12.38 1.70
CA PHE A 154 -13.13 13.66 1.04
C PHE A 154 -12.81 13.49 -0.45
N ILE A 155 -13.10 14.51 -1.28
CA ILE A 155 -12.90 14.45 -2.71
C ILE A 155 -11.42 14.67 -3.06
N GLY A 156 -10.88 13.86 -3.97
CA GLY A 156 -9.53 13.99 -4.53
C GLY A 156 -8.43 13.83 -3.49
N GLN A 157 -7.52 14.80 -3.44
CA GLN A 157 -6.38 14.77 -2.51
C GLN A 157 -6.73 15.26 -1.10
N GLY A 158 -7.84 15.96 -0.92
CA GLY A 158 -8.22 16.59 0.34
C GLY A 158 -7.27 17.71 0.78
N GLU A 159 -7.59 18.32 1.90
CA GLU A 159 -6.86 19.41 2.53
C GLU A 159 -6.27 18.96 3.87
N TYR A 160 -5.16 19.55 4.30
CA TYR A 160 -4.55 19.22 5.59
C TYR A 160 -5.27 19.87 6.77
N PHE A 161 -5.83 21.06 6.55
CA PHE A 161 -6.55 21.80 7.58
C PHE A 161 -7.95 22.13 7.08
N ASP A 162 -8.91 22.01 7.97
CA ASP A 162 -10.32 22.36 7.76
C ASP A 162 -10.90 21.77 6.45
N PRO A 163 -10.77 20.45 6.23
CA PRO A 163 -11.15 19.84 4.96
C PRO A 163 -12.66 19.86 4.70
N GLN A 164 -13.03 19.92 3.41
CA GLN A 164 -14.36 19.51 2.98
C GLN A 164 -14.45 17.98 3.04
N VAL A 165 -15.46 17.48 3.76
CA VAL A 165 -15.66 16.05 3.97
C VAL A 165 -17.06 15.60 3.54
N ASN A 166 -17.20 14.29 3.32
CA ASN A 166 -18.44 13.61 3.08
C ASN A 166 -18.61 12.53 4.17
N GLU A 167 -19.60 12.66 5.02
CA GLU A 167 -19.95 11.66 6.02
C GLU A 167 -21.33 11.07 5.66
N ASN A 168 -21.34 9.80 5.26
CA ASN A 168 -22.54 9.08 4.86
C ASN A 168 -23.42 9.86 3.85
N GLY A 169 -22.79 10.45 2.83
CA GLY A 169 -23.46 11.25 1.78
C GLY A 169 -23.66 12.74 2.13
N LYS A 170 -23.47 13.15 3.37
CA LYS A 170 -23.58 14.55 3.79
C LYS A 170 -22.25 15.26 3.70
N GLU A 171 -22.21 16.34 2.91
CA GLU A 171 -21.01 17.18 2.73
C GLU A 171 -21.01 18.35 3.74
N TYR A 172 -19.87 18.58 4.38
CA TYR A 172 -19.64 19.71 5.26
C TYR A 172 -18.15 20.02 5.42
N LYS A 173 -17.84 21.16 6.01
CA LYS A 173 -16.46 21.53 6.35
C LYS A 173 -16.18 21.12 7.80
N GLU A 174 -15.20 20.22 8.00
CA GLU A 174 -14.74 19.82 9.33
C GLU A 174 -13.58 20.72 9.76
N GLN A 175 -13.50 21.07 11.06
CA GLN A 175 -12.45 21.94 11.58
C GLN A 175 -11.31 21.13 12.16
N GLY A 176 -10.05 21.49 11.84
CA GLY A 176 -8.87 20.89 12.42
C GLY A 176 -7.92 20.26 11.42
N TYR A 177 -6.99 19.48 11.95
CA TYR A 177 -5.96 18.78 11.16
C TYR A 177 -6.48 17.42 10.69
N ILE A 178 -6.36 17.15 9.40
CA ILE A 178 -7.02 15.99 8.78
C ILE A 178 -6.66 14.64 9.43
N THR A 179 -5.37 14.42 9.79
CA THR A 179 -4.97 13.15 10.41
C THR A 179 -5.66 12.96 11.76
N ASP A 180 -5.82 14.02 12.56
CA ASP A 180 -6.53 13.98 13.84
C ASP A 180 -8.02 13.73 13.62
N ILE A 181 -8.63 14.45 12.68
CA ILE A 181 -10.05 14.26 12.31
C ILE A 181 -10.33 12.80 11.93
N LEU A 182 -9.52 12.22 11.04
CA LEU A 182 -9.69 10.83 10.62
C LEU A 182 -9.54 9.86 11.80
N THR A 183 -8.58 10.12 12.69
CA THR A 183 -8.35 9.32 13.88
C THR A 183 -9.56 9.36 14.83
N GLU A 184 -10.09 10.55 15.09
CA GLU A 184 -11.25 10.75 15.97
C GLU A 184 -12.52 10.11 15.39
N LYS A 185 -12.75 10.23 14.08
CA LYS A 185 -13.89 9.57 13.41
C LYS A 185 -13.78 8.06 13.47
N ALA A 186 -12.58 7.49 13.26
CA ALA A 186 -12.34 6.05 13.39
C ALA A 186 -12.60 5.57 14.84
N ILE A 187 -12.12 6.30 15.83
CA ILE A 187 -12.32 6.00 17.26
C ILE A 187 -13.81 6.11 17.66
N SER A 188 -14.49 7.18 17.25
CA SER A 188 -15.92 7.35 17.53
C SER A 188 -16.74 6.23 16.90
N TRP A 189 -16.43 5.85 15.65
CA TRP A 189 -17.09 4.71 15.01
C TRP A 189 -16.86 3.41 15.78
N LEU A 190 -15.63 3.11 16.18
CA LEU A 190 -15.28 1.91 16.93
C LEU A 190 -16.02 1.82 18.28
N LYS A 191 -16.14 2.94 19.00
CA LYS A 191 -16.68 2.97 20.38
C LYS A 191 -18.19 3.17 20.46
N GLU A 192 -18.78 3.90 19.51
CA GLU A 192 -20.11 4.50 19.70
C GLU A 192 -21.12 4.16 18.61
N GLN A 193 -20.63 3.80 17.38
CA GLN A 193 -21.53 3.76 16.23
C GLN A 193 -21.75 2.34 15.69
N ARG A 194 -20.73 1.47 15.79
CA ARG A 194 -20.82 0.10 15.26
C ARG A 194 -21.63 -0.83 16.18
N ASP A 195 -22.14 -1.90 15.60
CA ASP A 195 -22.73 -3.02 16.35
C ASP A 195 -21.60 -3.88 17.00
N GLU A 196 -21.47 -3.81 18.32
CA GLU A 196 -20.44 -4.55 19.08
C GLU A 196 -20.56 -6.08 18.95
N ASN A 197 -21.72 -6.59 18.53
CA ASN A 197 -21.96 -8.03 18.35
C ASN A 197 -21.44 -8.55 16.99
N LYS A 198 -21.02 -7.66 16.10
CA LYS A 198 -20.47 -8.02 14.80
C LYS A 198 -18.96 -7.87 14.77
N PRO A 199 -18.24 -8.73 14.03
CA PRO A 199 -16.87 -8.44 13.67
C PRO A 199 -16.83 -7.22 12.76
N PHE A 200 -15.73 -6.46 12.79
CA PHE A 200 -15.62 -5.24 12.01
C PHE A 200 -14.45 -5.27 11.02
N SER A 201 -14.56 -4.44 9.99
CA SER A 201 -13.46 -4.11 9.06
C SER A 201 -13.40 -2.59 8.89
N LEU A 202 -12.33 -1.97 9.39
CA LEU A 202 -12.10 -0.53 9.34
C LEU A 202 -10.92 -0.21 8.43
N ASN A 203 -11.17 0.55 7.37
CA ASN A 203 -10.15 1.20 6.55
C ASN A 203 -9.89 2.61 7.12
N LEU A 204 -8.71 2.83 7.69
CA LEU A 204 -8.23 4.15 8.12
C LEU A 204 -7.15 4.61 7.12
N TRP A 205 -7.57 5.34 6.08
CA TRP A 205 -6.72 5.70 4.95
C TRP A 205 -6.36 7.19 4.97
N HIS A 206 -5.16 7.49 5.42
CA HIS A 206 -4.72 8.86 5.61
C HIS A 206 -4.43 9.59 4.30
N LYS A 207 -4.56 10.95 4.32
CA LYS A 207 -4.02 11.86 3.32
C LYS A 207 -2.51 12.08 3.52
N ALA A 208 -2.06 12.16 4.74
CA ALA A 208 -0.64 12.29 5.04
C ALA A 208 0.09 10.99 4.60
N VAL A 209 1.27 11.09 4.11
CA VAL A 209 2.19 12.22 4.08
C VAL A 209 2.20 12.99 2.73
N HIS A 210 1.21 12.79 1.87
CA HIS A 210 1.14 13.38 0.52
C HIS A 210 1.37 14.90 0.53
N GLN A 211 2.05 15.39 -0.50
CA GLN A 211 2.26 16.83 -0.66
C GLN A 211 0.94 17.64 -0.57
N PRO A 212 1.00 18.87 -0.05
CA PRO A 212 2.17 19.73 0.16
C PRO A 212 2.95 19.47 1.48
N HIS A 213 2.83 18.31 2.13
CA HIS A 213 3.50 17.96 3.37
C HIS A 213 3.36 19.07 4.43
N LEU A 214 2.16 19.25 4.95
CA LEU A 214 1.89 20.22 6.02
C LEU A 214 1.77 19.45 7.34
N PRO A 215 2.78 19.51 8.22
CA PRO A 215 2.73 18.83 9.50
C PRO A 215 1.70 19.43 10.44
N ALA A 216 1.24 18.64 11.41
CA ALA A 216 0.45 19.16 12.51
C ALA A 216 1.24 20.24 13.26
N PRO A 217 0.60 21.31 13.76
CA PRO A 217 1.31 22.39 14.47
C PRO A 217 2.20 21.91 15.60
N ARG A 218 1.80 20.85 16.32
CA ARG A 218 2.61 20.23 17.39
C ARG A 218 3.86 19.50 16.89
N HIS A 219 3.97 19.26 15.59
CA HIS A 219 5.10 18.57 14.97
C HIS A 219 5.95 19.49 14.08
N SER A 220 5.59 20.78 13.93
CA SER A 220 6.26 21.71 13.04
C SER A 220 7.74 21.89 13.36
N ASP A 221 8.10 21.79 14.63
CA ASP A 221 9.46 22.01 15.11
C ASP A 221 10.24 20.70 15.38
N LEU A 222 9.63 19.52 15.07
CA LEU A 222 10.38 18.27 15.18
C LEU A 222 11.55 18.25 14.20
N TYR A 223 12.67 17.71 14.67
CA TYR A 223 13.88 17.49 13.84
C TYR A 223 14.50 18.77 13.29
N ILE A 224 14.32 19.93 13.96
CA ILE A 224 14.80 21.23 13.47
C ILE A 224 16.34 21.30 13.42
N GLU A 225 17.03 20.56 14.30
CA GLU A 225 18.50 20.50 14.37
C GLU A 225 19.07 19.34 13.51
N GLU A 226 18.18 18.52 12.90
CA GLU A 226 18.57 17.33 12.18
C GLU A 226 18.80 17.62 10.68
N GLN A 227 19.67 16.82 10.08
CA GLN A 227 19.90 16.87 8.64
C GLN A 227 19.45 15.57 7.99
N LEU A 228 18.78 15.69 6.85
CA LEU A 228 18.45 14.53 6.04
C LEU A 228 19.75 13.87 5.55
N PRO A 229 19.91 12.57 5.73
CA PRO A 229 21.03 11.87 5.16
C PRO A 229 20.94 11.96 3.63
N THR A 230 22.11 12.08 2.98
CA THR A 230 22.19 11.99 1.54
C THR A 230 21.52 10.69 1.07
N PRO A 231 20.66 10.74 0.06
CA PRO A 231 20.07 9.52 -0.49
C PRO A 231 21.14 8.48 -0.83
N PRO A 232 20.97 7.20 -0.49
CA PRO A 232 21.98 6.16 -0.74
C PRO A 232 22.40 6.06 -2.20
N HIS A 233 21.60 6.61 -3.06
CA HIS A 233 21.68 6.55 -4.51
C HIS A 233 21.69 7.98 -5.07
N ASP A 234 22.42 8.85 -4.37
CA ASP A 234 22.67 10.21 -4.86
C ASP A 234 23.54 10.14 -6.13
N THR A 235 23.03 10.73 -7.14
CA THR A 235 23.40 10.44 -8.49
C THR A 235 23.83 11.68 -9.21
N HIS A 236 24.92 12.29 -8.73
CA HIS A 236 25.56 13.31 -9.50
C HIS A 236 26.25 12.74 -10.75
N LYS A 237 26.18 13.46 -11.85
CA LYS A 237 26.90 13.35 -13.13
C LYS A 237 27.13 11.95 -13.75
N GLU A 238 27.45 10.92 -12.97
CA GLU A 238 27.68 9.57 -13.48
C GLU A 238 26.41 8.72 -13.56
N THR A 239 25.35 9.14 -12.90
CA THR A 239 24.07 8.45 -12.80
C THR A 239 23.41 8.19 -14.14
N PHE A 240 23.62 9.09 -15.05
CA PHE A 240 22.96 9.02 -16.35
C PHE A 240 23.76 8.25 -17.40
N LYS A 241 24.94 7.75 -17.06
CA LYS A 241 25.72 6.90 -17.96
C LYS A 241 24.95 5.58 -18.14
N GLY A 242 24.59 5.28 -19.38
CA GLY A 242 23.81 4.09 -19.70
C GLY A 242 22.32 4.16 -19.38
N LYS A 243 21.84 5.21 -18.73
CA LYS A 243 20.41 5.42 -18.48
C LYS A 243 19.67 5.91 -19.75
N PRO A 244 18.35 5.66 -19.87
CA PRO A 244 17.56 6.18 -20.98
C PRO A 244 17.63 7.69 -21.13
N GLU A 245 17.55 8.17 -22.38
CA GLU A 245 17.64 9.60 -22.66
C GLU A 245 16.49 10.39 -22.04
N TRP A 246 15.31 9.78 -21.91
CA TRP A 246 14.16 10.41 -21.26
C TRP A 246 14.45 10.80 -19.81
N GLN A 247 15.27 10.01 -19.10
CA GLN A 247 15.68 10.36 -17.72
C GLN A 247 16.56 11.61 -17.70
N ARG A 248 17.46 11.73 -18.66
CA ARG A 248 18.35 12.91 -18.79
C ARG A 248 17.58 14.15 -19.18
N LYS A 249 16.54 14.00 -20.00
CA LYS A 249 15.67 15.08 -20.46
C LYS A 249 14.56 15.42 -19.46
N LYS A 250 14.27 14.52 -18.54
CA LYS A 250 13.36 14.81 -17.45
C LYS A 250 14.05 15.84 -16.57
N THR A 251 13.72 17.09 -16.81
CA THR A 251 14.20 18.19 -16.01
C THR A 251 13.79 17.95 -14.57
N PHE A 252 14.80 17.64 -13.81
CA PHE A 252 14.67 17.31 -12.41
C PHE A 252 14.18 18.52 -11.65
N GLY A 253 13.03 18.35 -11.10
CA GLY A 253 12.41 19.36 -10.30
C GLY A 253 11.88 20.50 -11.17
N PHE A 254 10.63 20.57 -11.22
CA PHE A 254 9.91 21.79 -11.50
C PHE A 254 10.01 22.62 -10.23
N ASP A 255 10.65 23.77 -10.29
CA ASP A 255 10.53 24.74 -9.22
C ASP A 255 9.12 25.30 -9.27
N TRP A 256 8.20 24.59 -8.65
CA TRP A 256 6.80 25.00 -8.61
C TRP A 256 6.56 26.24 -7.76
N ARG A 257 7.55 26.67 -6.93
CA ARG A 257 7.52 28.00 -6.32
C ARG A 257 7.61 29.10 -7.36
N LYS A 258 8.34 28.85 -8.46
CA LYS A 258 8.52 29.80 -9.56
C LYS A 258 7.68 29.44 -10.79
N ASN A 259 6.96 28.31 -10.75
CA ASN A 259 6.21 27.77 -11.91
C ASN A 259 7.10 27.63 -13.17
N LEU A 260 8.36 27.24 -13.00
CA LEU A 260 9.35 27.13 -14.07
C LEU A 260 10.04 25.78 -14.05
N PRO A 261 10.30 25.15 -15.22
CA PRO A 261 11.17 23.99 -15.30
C PRO A 261 12.60 24.40 -14.91
N ILE A 262 13.28 23.55 -14.15
CA ILE A 262 14.67 23.75 -13.82
C ILE A 262 15.52 23.34 -15.04
N PRO A 263 16.35 24.22 -15.62
CA PRO A 263 17.10 23.90 -16.84
C PRO A 263 18.10 22.77 -16.63
N LEU A 264 18.20 21.85 -17.60
CA LEU A 264 19.14 20.71 -17.68
C LEU A 264 20.64 21.11 -17.64
N GLU A 265 20.96 22.35 -17.88
CA GLU A 265 22.33 22.81 -18.10
C GLU A 265 23.02 23.35 -16.83
N LEU A 266 22.45 23.15 -15.65
CA LEU A 266 23.10 23.58 -14.43
C LEU A 266 24.06 22.49 -13.93
N PRO A 267 25.40 22.62 -14.17
CA PRO A 267 26.38 21.59 -13.85
C PRO A 267 26.70 21.46 -12.36
N GLN A 268 26.06 22.25 -11.52
CA GLN A 268 26.24 22.27 -10.07
C GLN A 268 24.94 22.70 -9.39
N MET A 269 23.86 21.97 -9.56
CA MET A 269 22.82 22.11 -8.60
C MET A 269 23.21 21.33 -7.34
N GLU A 270 23.67 22.08 -6.35
CA GLU A 270 23.38 21.71 -4.96
C GLU A 270 21.88 21.40 -4.92
N TRP A 271 21.54 20.21 -4.54
CA TRP A 271 20.22 19.66 -4.51
C TRP A 271 19.11 20.70 -4.33
N PRO A 272 18.23 20.93 -5.30
CA PRO A 272 17.02 21.69 -5.06
C PRO A 272 15.97 20.84 -4.37
N ILE A 273 16.37 19.73 -3.78
CA ILE A 273 15.53 19.06 -2.82
C ILE A 273 15.34 20.07 -1.73
N ASN A 274 14.14 20.55 -1.66
CA ASN A 274 13.71 21.37 -0.59
C ASN A 274 13.85 20.53 0.67
N TYR A 275 14.98 20.64 1.35
CA TYR A 275 15.27 19.97 2.61
C TYR A 275 14.11 20.10 3.58
N ASP A 276 13.51 21.28 3.66
CA ASP A 276 12.35 21.57 4.49
C ASP A 276 11.17 20.68 4.11
N ARG A 277 10.93 20.47 2.82
CA ARG A 277 9.79 19.69 2.34
C ARG A 277 9.90 18.18 2.64
N ASN A 278 11.08 17.62 2.48
CA ASN A 278 11.32 16.22 2.82
C ASN A 278 11.31 16.00 4.33
N MET A 279 11.78 16.99 5.10
CA MET A 279 11.66 16.98 6.55
C MET A 279 10.19 17.09 6.98
N ASP A 280 9.40 17.92 6.31
CA ASP A 280 7.95 18.04 6.56
C ASP A 280 7.19 16.75 6.27
N LEU A 281 7.62 15.97 5.29
CA LEU A 281 7.09 14.61 5.06
C LEU A 281 7.29 13.74 6.32
N LEU A 282 8.50 13.73 6.90
CA LEU A 282 8.81 12.97 8.12
C LEU A 282 8.05 13.51 9.34
N ARG A 283 7.86 14.82 9.43
CA ARG A 283 7.02 15.46 10.46
C ARG A 283 5.55 15.06 10.33
N CYS A 284 5.01 14.98 9.10
CA CYS A 284 3.67 14.48 8.87
C CYS A 284 3.51 13.02 9.31
N LEU A 285 4.54 12.20 9.14
CA LEU A 285 4.54 10.80 9.57
C LEU A 285 4.42 10.65 11.09
N SER A 286 4.94 11.61 11.87
CA SER A 286 4.76 11.60 13.33
C SER A 286 3.28 11.65 13.74
N ALA A 287 2.42 12.35 12.99
CA ALA A 287 0.99 12.38 13.25
C ALA A 287 0.30 11.05 12.87
N ILE A 288 0.81 10.35 11.85
CA ILE A 288 0.33 9.01 11.49
C ILE A 288 0.66 8.01 12.59
N ASP A 289 1.90 8.05 13.11
CA ASP A 289 2.31 7.18 14.21
C ASP A 289 1.47 7.40 15.46
N GLU A 290 1.21 8.66 15.84
CA GLU A 290 0.29 8.99 16.93
C GLU A 290 -1.15 8.48 16.68
N SER A 291 -1.65 8.63 15.47
CA SER A 291 -2.96 8.11 15.06
C SER A 291 -3.06 6.61 15.28
N LEU A 292 -2.07 5.86 14.78
CA LEU A 292 -1.98 4.42 14.97
C LEU A 292 -1.97 4.05 16.46
N GLY A 293 -1.15 4.73 17.27
CA GLY A 293 -1.08 4.50 18.71
C GLY A 293 -2.40 4.74 19.44
N LYS A 294 -3.14 5.80 19.08
CA LYS A 294 -4.46 6.10 19.64
C LYS A 294 -5.49 4.99 19.32
N VAL A 295 -5.50 4.50 18.07
CA VAL A 295 -6.43 3.43 17.68
C VAL A 295 -6.06 2.10 18.32
N ILE A 296 -4.76 1.75 18.41
CA ILE A 296 -4.29 0.56 19.13
C ILE A 296 -4.75 0.59 20.59
N LYS A 297 -4.58 1.73 21.26
CA LYS A 297 -5.01 1.89 22.65
C LYS A 297 -6.52 1.70 22.81
N VAL A 298 -7.31 2.20 21.87
CA VAL A 298 -8.78 1.99 21.89
C VAL A 298 -9.13 0.51 21.72
N LEU A 299 -8.47 -0.20 20.81
CA LEU A 299 -8.69 -1.64 20.65
C LEU A 299 -8.30 -2.42 21.91
N GLU A 300 -7.25 -2.01 22.63
CA GLU A 300 -6.85 -2.59 23.91
C GLU A 300 -7.91 -2.34 24.98
N GLU A 301 -8.38 -1.09 25.15
CA GLU A 301 -9.46 -0.70 26.08
C GLU A 301 -10.75 -1.48 25.84
N MET A 302 -11.05 -1.81 24.58
CA MET A 302 -12.20 -2.61 24.17
C MET A 302 -12.00 -4.12 24.38
N GLY A 303 -10.77 -4.57 24.67
CA GLY A 303 -10.42 -6.00 24.72
C GLY A 303 -10.42 -6.70 23.35
N GLU A 304 -10.31 -5.93 22.25
CA GLU A 304 -10.35 -6.43 20.87
C GLU A 304 -8.97 -6.44 20.18
N LEU A 305 -7.92 -5.95 20.83
CA LEU A 305 -6.60 -5.78 20.23
C LEU A 305 -6.05 -7.11 19.66
N ASP A 306 -6.15 -8.20 20.41
CA ASP A 306 -5.60 -9.49 20.00
C ASP A 306 -6.51 -10.25 19.00
N ASN A 307 -7.80 -9.88 18.97
CA ASN A 307 -8.74 -10.40 17.96
C ASN A 307 -8.79 -9.52 16.70
N THR A 308 -7.91 -8.53 16.58
CA THR A 308 -7.86 -7.64 15.42
C THR A 308 -6.59 -7.87 14.60
N VAL A 309 -6.77 -8.15 13.31
CA VAL A 309 -5.71 -8.12 12.31
C VAL A 309 -5.40 -6.66 12.02
N ILE A 310 -4.24 -6.18 12.47
CA ILE A 310 -3.79 -4.81 12.20
C ILE A 310 -2.83 -4.83 11.03
N ILE A 311 -3.15 -4.08 9.98
CA ILE A 311 -2.40 -3.96 8.74
C ILE A 311 -1.96 -2.50 8.58
N TYR A 312 -0.68 -2.29 8.31
CA TYR A 312 -0.10 -0.97 8.05
C TYR A 312 0.67 -1.00 6.73
N SER A 313 0.36 -0.07 5.82
CA SER A 313 1.06 0.05 4.53
C SER A 313 0.98 1.47 3.96
N SER A 314 1.59 1.67 2.79
CA SER A 314 1.43 2.86 1.95
C SER A 314 0.80 2.51 0.61
N ASP A 315 0.10 3.46 0.00
CA ASP A 315 -0.49 3.26 -1.33
C ASP A 315 0.55 3.26 -2.45
N ASN A 316 1.68 3.92 -2.27
CA ASN A 316 2.87 3.84 -3.11
C ASN A 316 4.09 4.33 -2.34
N GLY A 317 5.28 4.04 -2.86
CA GLY A 317 6.53 4.63 -2.40
C GLY A 317 6.68 6.09 -2.88
N TYR A 318 7.81 6.70 -2.55
CA TYR A 318 8.08 8.10 -2.88
C TYR A 318 9.58 8.33 -3.00
N PHE A 319 10.00 9.06 -4.03
CA PHE A 319 11.38 9.53 -4.16
C PHE A 319 11.58 10.78 -3.31
N MET A 320 12.52 10.71 -2.38
CA MET A 320 12.98 11.85 -1.59
C MET A 320 14.27 12.45 -2.15
N GLY A 321 14.54 12.18 -3.43
CA GLY A 321 15.70 12.64 -4.16
C GLY A 321 16.55 11.56 -4.79
N GLU A 322 16.26 10.32 -4.52
CA GLU A 322 16.91 9.19 -5.18
C GLU A 322 16.78 9.32 -6.70
N HIS A 323 17.82 8.97 -7.43
CA HIS A 323 17.90 9.18 -8.88
C HIS A 323 17.66 10.63 -9.34
N THR A 324 17.82 11.61 -8.43
CA THR A 324 17.39 13.00 -8.63
C THR A 324 15.88 13.16 -8.92
N PHE A 325 15.09 12.15 -8.62
CA PHE A 325 13.63 12.19 -8.76
C PHE A 325 12.94 12.68 -7.48
N LEU A 326 11.79 13.25 -7.67
CA LEU A 326 10.79 13.53 -6.64
C LEU A 326 9.48 12.88 -7.06
N ASP A 327 8.56 12.68 -6.09
CA ASP A 327 7.27 12.08 -6.37
C ASP A 327 7.40 10.55 -6.53
N LYS A 328 6.72 9.93 -7.46
CA LYS A 328 6.54 8.48 -7.59
C LYS A 328 6.42 8.07 -9.06
N ARG A 329 5.75 6.98 -9.38
CA ARG A 329 5.33 6.50 -10.70
C ARG A 329 6.25 5.46 -11.32
N LEU A 330 7.56 5.66 -11.29
CA LEU A 330 8.54 4.87 -12.02
C LEU A 330 8.78 3.50 -11.39
N ALA A 331 9.28 2.57 -12.19
CA ALA A 331 9.56 1.19 -11.77
C ALA A 331 10.86 1.01 -10.96
N TYR A 332 11.16 1.95 -10.07
CA TYR A 332 12.27 1.86 -9.12
C TYR A 332 11.79 1.42 -7.74
N GLU A 333 12.68 0.78 -6.96
CA GLU A 333 12.35 0.31 -5.60
C GLU A 333 11.73 1.42 -4.74
N ASN A 334 12.29 2.63 -4.78
CA ASN A 334 11.79 3.77 -4.01
C ASN A 334 10.34 4.15 -4.32
N SER A 335 9.88 3.88 -5.52
CA SER A 335 8.53 4.20 -5.96
C SER A 335 7.56 3.04 -5.78
N MET A 336 7.99 1.80 -6.10
CA MET A 336 7.08 0.65 -6.12
C MET A 336 7.05 -0.15 -4.81
N ARG A 337 8.10 -0.08 -3.98
CA ARG A 337 8.18 -0.76 -2.69
C ARG A 337 7.59 0.10 -1.59
N VAL A 338 6.79 -0.52 -0.72
CA VAL A 338 6.11 0.16 0.39
C VAL A 338 6.28 -0.63 1.69
N PRO A 339 6.19 0.01 2.86
CA PRO A 339 6.17 -0.74 4.12
C PRO A 339 4.93 -1.62 4.17
N MET A 340 5.05 -2.82 4.73
CA MET A 340 3.91 -3.70 5.00
C MET A 340 4.14 -4.45 6.30
N LEU A 341 3.34 -4.09 7.31
CA LEU A 341 3.35 -4.71 8.62
C LEU A 341 1.98 -5.33 8.90
N ILE A 342 1.96 -6.56 9.39
CA ILE A 342 0.71 -7.25 9.75
C ILE A 342 0.87 -7.89 11.13
N ARG A 343 -0.03 -7.51 12.06
CA ARG A 343 -0.11 -8.12 13.39
C ARG A 343 -1.42 -8.88 13.55
N TYR A 344 -1.33 -10.14 13.92
CA TYR A 344 -2.44 -10.97 14.38
C TYR A 344 -1.87 -12.12 15.25
N PRO A 345 -1.84 -11.99 16.60
CA PRO A 345 -1.07 -12.88 17.48
C PRO A 345 -1.56 -14.33 17.47
N ASP A 346 -2.84 -14.58 17.15
CA ASP A 346 -3.36 -15.94 17.02
C ASP A 346 -2.73 -16.72 15.85
N LEU A 347 -2.11 -16.02 14.90
CA LEU A 347 -1.58 -16.62 13.69
C LEU A 347 -0.12 -16.28 13.42
N ILE A 348 0.28 -15.04 13.70
CA ILE A 348 1.56 -14.47 13.29
C ILE A 348 2.48 -14.35 14.50
N LYS A 349 3.64 -14.98 14.42
CA LYS A 349 4.66 -14.84 15.45
C LYS A 349 5.29 -13.46 15.43
N LYS A 350 5.60 -12.92 16.60
CA LYS A 350 6.34 -11.66 16.74
C LYS A 350 7.66 -11.70 15.97
N LYS A 351 8.07 -10.57 15.41
CA LYS A 351 9.33 -10.39 14.67
C LYS A 351 9.48 -11.31 13.45
N THR A 352 8.36 -11.74 12.87
CA THR A 352 8.40 -12.51 11.63
C THR A 352 8.88 -11.62 10.48
N LYS A 353 9.84 -12.09 9.71
CA LYS A 353 10.32 -11.42 8.50
C LYS A 353 10.00 -12.27 7.29
N ILE A 354 9.30 -11.70 6.34
CA ILE A 354 8.89 -12.34 5.08
C ILE A 354 9.65 -11.66 3.95
N LYS A 355 10.47 -12.45 3.23
CA LYS A 355 11.31 -11.96 2.13
C LYS A 355 10.73 -12.22 0.76
N GLU A 356 9.71 -13.07 0.69
CA GLU A 356 8.98 -13.37 -0.52
C GLU A 356 8.35 -12.10 -1.09
N GLN A 357 8.33 -12.01 -2.43
CA GLN A 357 7.75 -10.86 -3.12
C GLN A 357 6.22 -10.89 -3.04
N CYS A 358 5.63 -9.93 -2.36
CA CYS A 358 4.19 -9.76 -2.24
C CYS A 358 3.73 -8.48 -2.92
N LEU A 359 2.48 -8.46 -3.35
CA LEU A 359 1.86 -7.34 -4.06
C LEU A 359 0.64 -6.80 -3.30
N ASN A 360 0.31 -5.54 -3.52
CA ASN A 360 -0.90 -4.92 -2.95
C ASN A 360 -2.20 -5.65 -3.33
N ILE A 361 -2.23 -6.32 -4.48
CA ILE A 361 -3.37 -7.16 -4.88
C ILE A 361 -3.54 -8.43 -4.02
N ASP A 362 -2.52 -8.84 -3.27
CA ASP A 362 -2.56 -10.03 -2.40
C ASP A 362 -3.29 -9.77 -1.08
N LEU A 363 -3.47 -8.49 -0.73
CA LEU A 363 -4.09 -8.14 0.55
C LEU A 363 -5.58 -8.51 0.58
N ALA A 364 -6.35 -8.18 -0.46
CA ALA A 364 -7.78 -8.50 -0.51
C ALA A 364 -8.06 -10.01 -0.33
N PRO A 365 -7.44 -10.94 -1.09
CA PRO A 365 -7.64 -12.37 -0.86
C PRO A 365 -7.13 -12.85 0.50
N THR A 366 -6.10 -12.20 1.07
CA THR A 366 -5.61 -12.53 2.42
C THR A 366 -6.64 -12.17 3.49
N ILE A 367 -7.23 -10.98 3.44
CA ILE A 367 -8.29 -10.54 4.33
C ILE A 367 -9.51 -11.47 4.22
N LEU A 368 -9.95 -11.78 3.00
CA LEU A 368 -11.09 -12.67 2.79
C LEU A 368 -10.83 -14.06 3.35
N TYR A 369 -9.64 -14.61 3.13
CA TYR A 369 -9.29 -15.92 3.66
C TYR A 369 -9.28 -15.95 5.21
N LEU A 370 -8.73 -14.91 5.84
CA LEU A 370 -8.75 -14.77 7.30
C LEU A 370 -10.18 -14.65 7.85
N ALA A 371 -11.09 -14.04 7.09
CA ALA A 371 -12.51 -13.92 7.42
C ALA A 371 -13.30 -15.23 7.17
N GLY A 372 -12.68 -16.25 6.58
CA GLY A 372 -13.35 -17.48 6.15
C GLY A 372 -14.25 -17.29 4.93
N VAL A 373 -13.90 -16.34 4.06
CA VAL A 373 -14.60 -16.03 2.80
C VAL A 373 -13.76 -16.51 1.64
N GLU A 374 -14.41 -17.15 0.67
CA GLU A 374 -13.74 -17.64 -0.53
C GLU A 374 -13.29 -16.48 -1.44
N LYS A 375 -12.08 -16.61 -2.00
CA LYS A 375 -11.53 -15.63 -2.96
C LYS A 375 -12.37 -15.64 -4.25
N PRO A 376 -12.94 -14.50 -4.66
CA PRO A 376 -13.61 -14.37 -5.94
C PRO A 376 -12.68 -14.67 -7.13
N ALA A 377 -13.22 -15.32 -8.17
CA ALA A 377 -12.43 -15.75 -9.33
C ALA A 377 -11.78 -14.60 -10.13
N TYR A 378 -12.30 -13.38 -10.03
CA TYR A 378 -11.72 -12.22 -10.70
C TYR A 378 -10.45 -11.72 -10.02
N MET A 379 -10.25 -11.96 -8.70
CA MET A 379 -9.07 -11.53 -7.96
C MET A 379 -7.81 -12.23 -8.48
N GLN A 380 -6.82 -11.43 -8.83
CA GLN A 380 -5.55 -11.90 -9.40
C GLN A 380 -4.47 -12.10 -8.32
N GLY A 381 -4.63 -11.46 -7.15
CA GLY A 381 -3.75 -11.66 -6.01
C GLY A 381 -3.91 -13.03 -5.37
N GLU A 382 -2.91 -13.43 -4.58
CA GLU A 382 -2.89 -14.68 -3.83
C GLU A 382 -2.83 -14.41 -2.32
N SER A 383 -3.43 -15.30 -1.53
CA SER A 383 -3.42 -15.14 -0.07
C SER A 383 -2.03 -15.37 0.51
N MET A 384 -1.52 -14.38 1.24
CA MET A 384 -0.24 -14.43 1.96
C MET A 384 -0.30 -15.28 3.24
N LEU A 385 -1.42 -15.96 3.53
CA LEU A 385 -1.62 -16.68 4.79
C LEU A 385 -0.55 -17.74 5.05
N GLY A 386 -0.08 -18.45 4.02
CA GLY A 386 0.97 -19.46 4.13
C GLY A 386 2.28 -18.84 4.65
N LEU A 387 2.66 -17.69 4.08
CA LEU A 387 3.83 -16.92 4.49
C LEU A 387 3.69 -16.37 5.91
N LEU A 388 2.53 -15.79 6.23
CA LEU A 388 2.23 -15.22 7.56
C LEU A 388 2.29 -16.26 8.68
N LYS A 389 1.99 -17.51 8.41
CA LYS A 389 2.14 -18.65 9.36
C LYS A 389 3.59 -19.11 9.53
N GLY A 390 4.53 -18.50 8.84
CA GLY A 390 5.94 -18.91 8.83
C GLY A 390 6.19 -20.16 7.99
N GLY A 391 5.29 -20.48 7.07
CA GLY A 391 5.46 -21.53 6.07
C GLY A 391 6.36 -21.07 4.93
N ASN A 392 7.18 -22.00 4.41
CA ASN A 392 7.83 -21.83 3.12
C ASN A 392 6.83 -22.31 2.05
N ASP A 393 6.15 -21.40 1.39
CA ASP A 393 5.28 -21.76 0.27
C ASP A 393 6.13 -21.94 -0.99
N GLN A 394 6.46 -23.19 -1.29
CA GLN A 394 7.27 -23.56 -2.46
C GLN A 394 6.61 -23.17 -3.80
N ASN A 395 5.33 -22.83 -3.79
CA ASN A 395 4.58 -22.40 -4.96
C ASN A 395 4.40 -20.87 -5.02
N TRP A 396 5.00 -20.13 -4.07
CA TRP A 396 4.92 -18.67 -4.11
C TRP A 396 5.69 -18.12 -5.32
N ARG A 397 5.23 -16.98 -5.81
CA ARG A 397 5.80 -16.34 -7.00
C ARG A 397 7.28 -15.98 -6.82
N GLU A 398 8.07 -16.21 -7.86
CA GLU A 398 9.48 -15.81 -7.93
C GLU A 398 9.68 -14.45 -8.60
N SER A 399 8.65 -13.97 -9.32
CA SER A 399 8.67 -12.71 -10.05
C SER A 399 7.36 -11.96 -9.92
N ILE A 400 7.42 -10.65 -10.05
CA ILE A 400 6.29 -9.74 -10.06
C ILE A 400 6.26 -8.90 -11.33
N LEU A 401 5.05 -8.51 -11.73
CA LEU A 401 4.80 -7.55 -12.80
C LEU A 401 4.43 -6.21 -12.18
N PHE A 402 5.10 -5.15 -12.61
CA PHE A 402 4.74 -3.76 -12.33
C PHE A 402 4.30 -3.09 -13.62
N GLU A 403 3.33 -2.21 -13.54
CA GLU A 403 2.87 -1.43 -14.68
C GLU A 403 2.71 0.04 -14.30
N TYR A 404 3.07 0.90 -15.22
CA TYR A 404 2.80 2.32 -15.11
C TYR A 404 2.30 2.84 -16.45
N PHE A 405 1.17 3.49 -16.44
CA PHE A 405 0.58 4.14 -17.59
C PHE A 405 0.75 5.65 -17.45
N GLN A 406 1.47 6.24 -18.41
CA GLN A 406 1.75 7.68 -18.40
C GLN A 406 0.46 8.46 -18.15
N ASP A 407 0.40 9.19 -17.03
CA ASP A 407 -0.67 10.12 -16.77
C ASP A 407 -0.51 11.41 -17.61
N SER A 408 -1.57 12.15 -17.78
CA SER A 408 -1.63 13.30 -18.71
C SER A 408 -0.76 14.49 -18.30
N TYR A 409 -0.08 14.42 -17.17
CA TYR A 409 0.72 15.50 -16.62
C TYR A 409 2.21 15.35 -16.98
N TRP A 410 2.57 15.76 -18.20
CA TRP A 410 3.95 16.03 -18.56
C TRP A 410 4.34 17.42 -18.04
N PRO A 411 5.53 17.65 -17.46
CA PRO A 411 6.78 16.87 -17.55
C PRO A 411 7.09 15.95 -16.37
N TYR A 412 6.18 15.74 -15.43
CA TYR A 412 6.44 14.98 -14.18
C TYR A 412 6.40 13.47 -14.38
N ALA A 413 5.67 13.00 -15.37
CA ALA A 413 5.52 11.61 -15.65
C ALA A 413 6.66 11.08 -16.53
N GLY A 414 7.26 9.96 -16.15
CA GLY A 414 8.07 9.16 -17.06
C GLY A 414 7.19 8.53 -18.14
N PRO A 415 7.78 7.84 -19.11
CA PRO A 415 7.06 7.05 -20.10
C PRO A 415 6.29 5.92 -19.41
N SER A 416 5.27 5.40 -20.10
CA SER A 416 4.63 4.16 -19.65
C SER A 416 5.66 3.05 -19.56
N GLN A 417 5.60 2.28 -18.47
CA GLN A 417 6.57 1.23 -18.15
C GLN A 417 5.88 -0.08 -17.80
N ILE A 418 6.46 -1.18 -18.24
CA ILE A 418 6.22 -2.52 -17.69
C ILE A 418 7.54 -2.98 -17.10
N ALA A 419 7.54 -3.43 -15.85
CA ALA A 419 8.72 -4.02 -15.26
C ALA A 419 8.45 -5.43 -14.75
N VAL A 420 9.45 -6.29 -14.90
CA VAL A 420 9.52 -7.58 -14.24
C VAL A 420 10.62 -7.52 -13.20
N ARG A 421 10.28 -7.87 -11.97
CA ARG A 421 11.20 -7.94 -10.85
C ARG A 421 11.24 -9.36 -10.29
N THR A 422 12.43 -9.89 -10.16
CA THR A 422 12.74 -11.11 -9.41
C THR A 422 13.45 -10.74 -8.11
N GLU A 423 13.84 -11.71 -7.28
CA GLU A 423 14.63 -11.41 -6.08
C GLU A 423 15.93 -10.64 -6.42
N ARG A 424 16.57 -10.96 -7.53
CA ARG A 424 17.86 -10.40 -7.90
C ARG A 424 17.85 -9.42 -9.05
N TYR A 425 17.03 -9.62 -10.07
CA TYR A 425 17.09 -8.83 -11.29
C TYR A 425 15.77 -8.09 -11.55
N LYS A 426 15.89 -6.94 -12.19
CA LYS A 426 14.75 -6.15 -12.66
C LYS A 426 14.99 -5.72 -14.10
N LEU A 427 14.00 -5.98 -14.94
CA LEU A 427 13.94 -5.46 -16.32
C LEU A 427 12.80 -4.45 -16.41
N VAL A 428 13.07 -3.27 -16.95
CA VAL A 428 12.08 -2.21 -17.19
C VAL A 428 12.01 -1.94 -18.69
N ASP A 429 10.85 -2.20 -19.26
CA ASP A 429 10.49 -1.86 -20.65
C ASP A 429 9.72 -0.54 -20.63
N ALA A 430 10.36 0.54 -21.08
CA ALA A 430 9.77 1.87 -21.21
C ALA A 430 9.07 1.99 -22.56
N PHE A 431 8.06 1.16 -22.79
CA PHE A 431 7.33 1.11 -24.04
C PHE A 431 6.74 2.47 -24.42
N LEU A 432 6.74 2.83 -25.68
CA LEU A 432 6.40 4.14 -26.26
C LEU A 432 7.44 5.25 -26.04
N ALA A 433 8.52 5.04 -25.30
CA ALA A 433 9.56 6.05 -25.14
C ALA A 433 10.46 6.20 -26.38
N ASN A 434 10.53 5.17 -27.21
CA ASN A 434 11.52 5.04 -28.28
C ASN A 434 12.93 5.28 -27.76
N ASP A 435 13.26 4.64 -26.64
CA ASP A 435 14.50 4.76 -25.90
C ASP A 435 14.95 3.36 -25.43
N ILE A 436 16.11 3.26 -24.79
CA ILE A 436 16.63 2.00 -24.29
C ILE A 436 15.85 1.52 -23.05
N ASP A 437 15.75 0.21 -22.89
CA ASP A 437 15.23 -0.43 -21.69
C ASP A 437 16.23 -0.34 -20.53
N GLU A 438 15.85 -0.82 -19.35
CA GLU A 438 16.72 -0.82 -18.18
C GLU A 438 16.78 -2.24 -17.58
N LEU A 439 18.01 -2.69 -17.25
CA LEU A 439 18.27 -3.95 -16.56
C LEU A 439 19.14 -3.71 -15.34
N TYR A 440 18.73 -4.21 -14.17
CA TYR A 440 19.43 -4.01 -12.91
C TYR A 440 19.71 -5.32 -12.18
N ASP A 441 20.89 -5.45 -11.55
CA ASP A 441 21.22 -6.49 -10.58
C ASP A 441 21.02 -5.95 -9.16
N LEU A 442 19.83 -6.12 -8.61
CA LEU A 442 19.40 -5.58 -7.31
C LEU A 442 20.24 -6.09 -6.13
N LYS A 443 20.95 -7.22 -6.29
CA LYS A 443 21.84 -7.77 -5.26
C LYS A 443 23.14 -6.99 -5.18
N ASN A 444 23.72 -6.62 -6.32
CA ASN A 444 24.99 -5.92 -6.40
C ASN A 444 24.81 -4.40 -6.52
N ASP A 445 23.67 -3.97 -7.01
CA ASP A 445 23.27 -2.59 -7.21
C ASP A 445 21.83 -2.37 -6.70
N PRO A 446 21.60 -2.43 -5.38
CA PRO A 446 20.25 -2.24 -4.81
C PRO A 446 19.70 -0.84 -5.05
N GLY A 447 20.55 0.09 -5.48
CA GLY A 447 20.17 1.45 -5.82
C GLY A 447 19.81 1.65 -7.29
N GLU A 448 19.89 0.61 -8.12
CA GLU A 448 19.50 0.67 -9.53
C GLU A 448 20.25 1.78 -10.30
N MET A 449 21.56 1.89 -10.03
CA MET A 449 22.41 2.95 -10.58
C MET A 449 23.00 2.59 -11.92
N ILE A 450 23.31 1.31 -12.15
CA ILE A 450 24.04 0.80 -13.30
C ILE A 450 23.07 0.05 -14.20
N ASN A 451 22.73 0.65 -15.34
CA ASN A 451 21.93 -0.04 -16.34
C ASN A 451 22.81 -1.05 -17.10
N LEU A 452 22.45 -2.33 -16.98
CA LEU A 452 23.16 -3.47 -17.58
C LEU A 452 22.55 -3.90 -18.92
N ILE A 453 21.59 -3.13 -19.45
CA ILE A 453 21.00 -3.43 -20.76
C ILE A 453 22.08 -3.39 -21.86
N ASN A 454 22.02 -4.33 -22.78
CA ASN A 454 22.99 -4.49 -23.85
C ASN A 454 24.44 -4.82 -23.40
N GLU A 455 24.66 -5.18 -22.13
CA GLU A 455 25.96 -5.70 -21.68
C GLU A 455 26.01 -7.21 -22.00
N PRO A 456 26.99 -7.67 -22.79
CA PRO A 456 27.02 -9.05 -23.32
C PRO A 456 26.98 -10.15 -22.25
N ASP A 457 27.54 -9.89 -21.09
CA ASP A 457 27.50 -10.82 -19.94
C ASP A 457 26.12 -11.03 -19.38
N TYR A 458 25.15 -10.17 -19.72
CA TYR A 458 23.78 -10.19 -19.24
C TYR A 458 22.75 -10.56 -20.31
N ASP A 459 23.14 -10.83 -21.55
CA ASP A 459 22.19 -11.17 -22.63
C ASP A 459 21.23 -12.32 -22.28
N THR A 460 21.77 -13.39 -21.66
CA THR A 460 20.95 -14.54 -21.23
C THR A 460 19.93 -14.15 -20.13
N ILE A 461 20.32 -13.27 -19.22
CA ILE A 461 19.45 -12.79 -18.12
C ILE A 461 18.39 -11.87 -18.69
N GLU A 462 18.75 -10.99 -19.60
CA GLU A 462 17.82 -10.12 -20.30
C GLU A 462 16.74 -10.94 -21.01
N GLN A 463 17.16 -11.93 -21.83
CA GLN A 463 16.21 -12.76 -22.56
C GLN A 463 15.29 -13.52 -21.62
N TRP A 464 15.82 -14.11 -20.55
CA TRP A 464 14.99 -14.79 -19.53
C TRP A 464 13.95 -13.87 -18.90
N LEU A 465 14.31 -12.62 -18.55
CA LEU A 465 13.38 -11.66 -17.99
C LEU A 465 12.31 -11.22 -19.00
N ARG A 466 12.64 -11.12 -20.29
CA ARG A 466 11.67 -10.85 -21.36
C ARG A 466 10.67 -11.99 -21.54
N ASP A 467 11.14 -13.23 -21.42
CA ASP A 467 10.28 -14.41 -21.46
C ASP A 467 9.36 -14.45 -20.21
N GLU A 468 9.90 -14.13 -19.05
CA GLU A 468 9.13 -14.04 -17.81
C GLU A 468 8.11 -12.90 -17.86
N ALA A 469 8.46 -11.73 -18.44
CA ALA A 469 7.50 -10.66 -18.73
C ALA A 469 6.32 -11.13 -19.56
N THR A 470 6.62 -11.91 -20.60
CA THR A 470 5.59 -12.47 -21.49
C THR A 470 4.68 -13.44 -20.73
N LYS A 471 5.25 -14.32 -19.93
CA LYS A 471 4.52 -15.27 -19.08
C LYS A 471 3.60 -14.54 -18.08
N LEU A 472 4.12 -13.55 -17.34
CA LEU A 472 3.35 -12.77 -16.39
C LEU A 472 2.22 -11.96 -17.07
N LYS A 473 2.48 -11.37 -18.23
CA LYS A 473 1.44 -10.69 -19.03
C LYS A 473 0.29 -11.65 -19.38
N VAL A 474 0.58 -12.88 -19.75
CA VAL A 474 -0.44 -13.90 -20.01
C VAL A 474 -1.17 -14.29 -18.72
N GLN A 475 -0.43 -14.59 -17.66
CA GLN A 475 -0.97 -14.99 -16.34
C GLN A 475 -1.95 -13.96 -15.81
N TYR A 476 -1.58 -12.68 -15.85
CA TYR A 476 -2.40 -11.58 -15.33
C TYR A 476 -3.37 -11.01 -16.37
N ARG A 477 -3.52 -11.68 -17.53
CA ARG A 477 -4.47 -11.29 -18.60
C ARG A 477 -4.23 -9.88 -19.12
N TYR A 478 -2.95 -9.45 -19.15
CA TYR A 478 -2.57 -8.17 -19.72
C TYR A 478 -2.91 -8.15 -21.21
N ASN A 479 -3.74 -7.19 -21.62
CA ASN A 479 -4.16 -7.05 -23.02
C ASN A 479 -3.89 -5.61 -23.49
N PRO A 480 -2.83 -5.38 -24.27
CA PRO A 480 -2.48 -4.07 -24.78
C PRO A 480 -3.55 -3.45 -25.69
N ASN A 481 -4.43 -4.27 -26.28
CA ASN A 481 -5.54 -3.78 -27.13
C ASN A 481 -6.73 -3.23 -26.32
N ARG A 482 -6.78 -3.50 -25.00
CA ARG A 482 -7.74 -2.84 -24.09
C ARG A 482 -7.26 -1.45 -23.67
N ASP A 483 -6.09 -1.04 -24.10
CA ASP A 483 -5.43 0.18 -23.69
C ASP A 483 -6.07 1.39 -24.40
N TRP A 484 -7.24 1.81 -23.90
CA TRP A 484 -7.85 3.09 -24.27
C TRP A 484 -6.87 4.25 -24.04
N TRP A 485 -6.02 4.18 -23.02
CA TRP A 485 -4.99 5.17 -22.73
C TRP A 485 -3.94 5.27 -23.83
N LEU A 486 -3.59 4.16 -24.52
CA LEU A 486 -2.72 4.18 -25.69
C LEU A 486 -3.31 5.07 -26.79
N LYS A 487 -4.63 5.00 -26.99
CA LYS A 487 -5.34 5.84 -27.94
C LYS A 487 -5.30 7.32 -27.54
N GLU A 488 -5.37 7.63 -26.26
CA GLU A 488 -5.30 9.00 -25.74
C GLU A 488 -3.89 9.56 -25.83
N VAL A 489 -2.85 8.79 -25.48
CA VAL A 489 -1.43 9.17 -25.64
C VAL A 489 -1.10 9.39 -27.13
N LEU A 490 -1.56 8.50 -28.02
CA LEU A 490 -1.36 8.65 -29.46
C LEU A 490 -2.12 9.87 -30.04
N LYS A 491 -3.27 10.21 -29.48
CA LYS A 491 -3.99 11.44 -29.84
C LYS A 491 -3.26 12.71 -29.37
N SER A 492 -2.67 12.70 -28.18
CA SER A 492 -1.90 13.84 -27.67
C SER A 492 -0.63 14.09 -28.47
N LYS A 493 0.07 13.04 -28.91
CA LYS A 493 1.26 13.15 -29.81
C LYS A 493 0.95 13.70 -31.20
N ARG A 494 -0.31 13.62 -31.66
CA ARG A 494 -0.74 14.23 -32.94
C ARG A 494 -1.04 15.72 -32.85
N LYS A 495 -1.03 16.30 -31.64
CA LYS A 495 -1.27 17.72 -31.38
C LYS A 495 -0.01 18.50 -31.02
N LEU A 496 1.15 17.85 -30.95
CA LEU A 496 2.50 18.42 -30.84
C LEU A 496 3.23 18.31 -32.18
#